data_017d3235041920b3e31230b4d71541cc
#
_entry.id   017d3235041920b3e31230b4d71541cc
#
_cell.length_a   1.000
_cell.length_b   1.000
_cell.length_c   1.000
_cell.angle_alpha   90.00
_cell.angle_beta   90.00
_cell.angle_gamma   90.00
#
_symmetry.space_group_name_H-M   'P 1'
#
loop_
_entity.id
_entity.type
_entity.pdbx_description
1 polymer ?
#
loop_
_entity_poly.entity_id
_entity_poly.type
_entity_poly.pdbx_seq_one_letter_code
_entity_poly.pdbx_strand_id
1 'polypeptide(L)'
;MYGSGRQTTGVFPQDAWHCEICKRKPGRGFVEATAEVLPRLFKIKYESGTMEELLYLDMPREYHNASGEIVLDYAKAIQESVFEQLRVVRDGQLRIVFSPDLKICSWEFCARRHEELIPRRLLIPQVSHLGAAAQKYQSAIQSASSNLSTPELQNNCNMFVASARQLAKALEVPLVNDLGYTKRYVRCL
;
A
#
# COMPACT_ATOMS: atom_id res chain seq x y z
N MET A 1 -18.30 25.04 -10.71
CA MET A 1 -18.15 24.89 -12.17
C MET A 1 -16.86 24.14 -12.38
N TYR A 2 -16.95 22.91 -12.77
CA TYR A 2 -15.80 22.06 -13.04
C TYR A 2 -15.14 22.55 -14.32
N GLY A 3 -13.82 22.54 -14.35
CA GLY A 3 -13.04 22.95 -15.49
C GLY A 3 -13.61 22.38 -16.77
N SER A 4 -13.58 23.17 -17.82
CA SER A 4 -14.20 22.93 -19.11
C SER A 4 -13.98 21.51 -19.55
N GLY A 5 -15.09 20.78 -19.65
CA GLY A 5 -15.10 19.40 -20.06
C GLY A 5 -14.34 19.20 -21.36
N ARG A 6 -13.25 18.47 -21.31
CA ARG A 6 -12.99 17.55 -22.37
C ARG A 6 -14.10 16.50 -22.28
N GLN A 7 -15.12 16.64 -23.10
CA GLN A 7 -16.00 15.54 -23.43
C GLN A 7 -15.12 14.45 -24.02
N THR A 8 -14.73 13.52 -23.18
CA THR A 8 -14.02 12.34 -23.62
C THR A 8 -15.04 11.33 -24.08
N THR A 9 -15.33 11.37 -25.35
CA THR A 9 -15.77 10.17 -26.05
C THR A 9 -14.66 9.13 -25.92
N GLY A 10 -14.84 8.19 -25.06
CA GLY A 10 -14.22 6.92 -24.76
C GLY A 10 -12.95 6.39 -25.42
N VAL A 11 -12.13 7.18 -26.06
CA VAL A 11 -10.83 6.74 -26.58
C VAL A 11 -9.83 7.89 -26.36
N PHE A 12 -9.16 7.86 -25.19
CA PHE A 12 -7.95 8.65 -25.04
C PHE A 12 -6.85 8.01 -25.87
N PRO A 13 -6.08 8.78 -26.64
CA PRO A 13 -4.80 8.32 -27.11
C PRO A 13 -3.93 8.12 -25.86
N GLN A 14 -3.74 6.89 -25.44
CA GLN A 14 -2.87 6.50 -24.30
C GLN A 14 -1.44 7.03 -24.45
N ASP A 15 -1.10 7.59 -25.59
CA ASP A 15 0.24 8.06 -25.93
C ASP A 15 0.52 9.54 -25.60
N ALA A 16 -0.50 10.34 -25.27
CA ALA A 16 -0.33 11.78 -25.12
C ALA A 16 -0.17 12.25 -23.66
N TRP A 17 -0.60 11.44 -22.67
CA TRP A 17 -0.52 11.82 -21.27
C TRP A 17 0.83 11.42 -20.65
N HIS A 18 1.38 12.28 -19.82
CA HIS A 18 2.56 12.02 -19.00
C HIS A 18 2.43 12.70 -17.65
N CYS A 19 3.06 12.12 -16.63
CA CYS A 19 3.11 12.71 -15.30
C CYS A 19 3.84 14.05 -15.34
N GLU A 20 3.21 15.13 -14.93
CA GLU A 20 3.80 16.47 -14.92
C GLU A 20 4.98 16.58 -13.94
N ILE A 21 5.02 15.75 -12.90
CA ILE A 21 6.09 15.73 -11.91
C ILE A 21 7.35 15.00 -12.44
N CYS A 22 7.18 13.75 -12.92
CA CYS A 22 8.32 12.92 -13.32
C CYS A 22 8.52 12.80 -14.82
N LYS A 23 7.61 13.36 -15.61
CA LYS A 23 7.60 13.33 -17.08
C LYS A 23 7.56 11.92 -17.70
N ARG A 24 7.25 10.90 -16.90
CA ARG A 24 7.11 9.52 -17.39
C ARG A 24 5.70 9.29 -17.91
N LYS A 25 5.59 8.42 -18.91
CA LYS A 25 4.30 7.92 -19.38
C LYS A 25 3.63 7.05 -18.31
N PRO A 26 2.29 6.97 -18.27
CA PRO A 26 1.58 6.08 -17.35
C PRO A 26 2.08 4.65 -17.51
N GLY A 27 2.41 4.02 -16.39
CA GLY A 27 2.77 2.61 -16.30
C GLY A 27 1.74 1.83 -15.49
N ARG A 28 2.04 0.56 -15.17
CA ARG A 28 1.25 -0.20 -14.19
C ARG A 28 1.21 0.56 -12.87
N GLY A 29 0.03 0.71 -12.29
CA GLY A 29 -0.17 1.41 -11.01
C GLY A 29 -0.53 2.89 -11.14
N PHE A 30 -0.75 3.39 -12.35
CA PHE A 30 -1.33 4.71 -12.57
C PHE A 30 -2.85 4.63 -12.62
N VAL A 31 -3.53 5.54 -11.91
CA VAL A 31 -4.98 5.74 -12.00
C VAL A 31 -5.26 7.22 -12.20
N GLU A 32 -5.99 7.52 -13.24
CA GLU A 32 -6.62 8.81 -13.46
C GLU A 32 -8.10 8.69 -13.09
N ALA A 33 -8.57 9.61 -12.30
CA ALA A 33 -9.97 9.68 -11.90
C ALA A 33 -10.48 11.11 -11.94
N THR A 34 -11.73 11.29 -12.43
CA THR A 34 -12.41 12.58 -12.33
C THR A 34 -12.92 12.82 -10.92
N ALA A 35 -13.16 14.07 -10.57
CA ALA A 35 -13.66 14.44 -9.24
C ALA A 35 -15.00 13.77 -8.89
N GLU A 36 -15.84 13.49 -9.89
CA GLU A 36 -17.13 12.84 -9.68
C GLU A 36 -16.99 11.37 -9.24
N VAL A 37 -15.90 10.70 -9.64
CA VAL A 37 -15.64 9.28 -9.31
C VAL A 37 -14.95 9.13 -7.96
N LEU A 38 -14.24 10.17 -7.49
CA LEU A 38 -13.46 10.10 -6.24
C LEU A 38 -14.26 9.62 -5.01
N PRO A 39 -15.49 10.10 -4.72
CA PRO A 39 -16.24 9.64 -3.56
C PRO A 39 -16.50 8.13 -3.59
N ARG A 40 -16.77 7.58 -4.78
CA ARG A 40 -16.98 6.14 -4.97
C ARG A 40 -15.68 5.35 -4.76
N LEU A 41 -14.56 5.86 -5.26
CA LEU A 41 -13.24 5.24 -5.07
C LEU A 41 -12.85 5.22 -3.58
N PHE A 42 -13.04 6.32 -2.87
CA PHE A 42 -12.80 6.38 -1.42
C PHE A 42 -13.72 5.44 -0.66
N LYS A 43 -15.01 5.40 -1.00
CA LYS A 43 -15.96 4.45 -0.39
C LYS A 43 -15.45 3.01 -0.55
N ILE A 44 -15.11 2.58 -1.76
CA ILE A 44 -14.55 1.26 -2.04
C ILE A 44 -13.28 1.02 -1.20
N LYS A 45 -12.41 2.02 -1.09
CA LYS A 45 -11.17 1.91 -0.31
C LYS A 45 -11.44 1.64 1.16
N TYR A 46 -12.33 2.40 1.81
CA TYR A 46 -12.70 2.18 3.20
C TYR A 46 -13.48 0.87 3.41
N GLU A 47 -14.38 0.50 2.51
CA GLU A 47 -15.06 -0.80 2.54
C GLU A 47 -14.11 -1.98 2.35
N SER A 48 -12.94 -1.76 1.73
CA SER A 48 -11.89 -2.78 1.60
C SER A 48 -11.09 -3.02 2.88
N GLY A 49 -11.37 -2.27 3.96
CA GLY A 49 -10.73 -2.41 5.26
C GLY A 49 -9.68 -1.35 5.58
N THR A 50 -9.59 -0.28 4.78
CA THR A 50 -8.79 0.89 5.15
C THR A 50 -9.46 1.58 6.36
N MET A 51 -8.70 1.80 7.41
CA MET A 51 -9.15 2.47 8.63
C MET A 51 -8.88 3.96 8.58
N GLU A 52 -7.72 4.35 8.08
CA GLU A 52 -7.28 5.74 7.99
C GLU A 52 -6.48 5.97 6.69
N GLU A 53 -6.63 7.17 6.14
CA GLU A 53 -5.78 7.72 5.08
C GLU A 53 -5.15 9.00 5.59
N LEU A 54 -3.84 9.03 5.62
CA LEU A 54 -3.05 10.15 6.12
C LEU A 54 -2.18 10.71 5.00
N LEU A 55 -2.08 12.03 4.93
CA LEU A 55 -1.22 12.72 3.98
C LEU A 55 -0.35 13.73 4.73
N TYR A 56 0.95 13.53 4.69
CA TYR A 56 1.95 14.42 5.28
C TYR A 56 2.67 15.16 4.16
N LEU A 57 2.73 16.48 4.28
CA LEU A 57 3.29 17.36 3.28
C LEU A 57 4.37 18.24 3.89
N ASP A 58 5.40 18.54 3.12
CA ASP A 58 6.36 19.62 3.43
C ASP A 58 5.81 20.99 2.99
N MET A 59 6.65 22.01 3.01
CA MET A 59 6.30 23.34 2.49
C MET A 59 6.27 23.29 0.97
N PRO A 60 5.19 23.74 0.31
CA PRO A 60 5.11 23.75 -1.14
C PRO A 60 5.94 24.89 -1.73
N ARG A 61 6.40 24.68 -2.95
CA ARG A 61 6.76 25.76 -3.83
C ARG A 61 5.51 26.25 -4.54
N GLU A 62 5.12 27.50 -4.27
CA GLU A 62 3.94 28.13 -4.87
C GLU A 62 4.36 29.01 -6.04
N TYR A 63 3.62 28.97 -7.14
CA TYR A 63 3.80 29.87 -8.27
C TYR A 63 2.53 29.90 -9.15
N HIS A 64 2.45 30.91 -10.01
CA HIS A 64 1.42 30.99 -11.04
C HIS A 64 1.98 30.49 -12.37
N ASN A 65 1.18 29.67 -13.07
CA ASN A 65 1.54 29.26 -14.42
C ASN A 65 1.09 30.33 -15.47
N ALA A 66 1.37 30.08 -16.73
CA ALA A 66 1.01 31.00 -17.83
C ALA A 66 -0.50 31.22 -17.99
N SER A 67 -1.33 30.32 -17.46
CA SER A 67 -2.80 30.41 -17.48
C SER A 67 -3.37 31.15 -16.25
N GLY A 68 -2.49 31.64 -15.34
CA GLY A 68 -2.90 32.31 -14.11
C GLY A 68 -3.39 31.35 -13.01
N GLU A 69 -3.21 30.05 -13.19
CA GLU A 69 -3.54 29.05 -12.17
C GLU A 69 -2.45 29.01 -11.10
N ILE A 70 -2.83 28.75 -9.86
CA ILE A 70 -1.92 28.59 -8.73
C ILE A 70 -1.44 27.16 -8.69
N VAL A 71 -0.14 26.96 -8.71
CA VAL A 71 0.49 25.63 -8.63
C VAL A 71 1.20 25.48 -7.31
N LEU A 72 0.91 24.41 -6.59
CA LEU A 72 1.62 23.99 -5.38
C LEU A 72 2.40 22.72 -5.67
N ASP A 73 3.73 22.82 -5.65
CA ASP A 73 4.65 21.69 -5.80
C ASP A 73 5.24 21.32 -4.44
N TYR A 74 4.91 20.13 -3.95
CA TYR A 74 5.47 19.53 -2.74
C TYR A 74 6.60 18.59 -3.13
N ALA A 75 7.83 18.92 -2.76
CA ALA A 75 9.01 18.10 -3.06
C ALA A 75 8.97 16.77 -2.29
N LYS A 76 8.32 16.77 -1.13
CA LYS A 76 8.10 15.60 -0.31
C LYS A 76 6.63 15.50 0.11
N ALA A 77 6.02 14.37 -0.20
CA ALA A 77 4.67 14.02 0.22
C ALA A 77 4.65 12.55 0.63
N ILE A 78 4.11 12.26 1.81
CA ILE A 78 3.97 10.89 2.31
C ILE A 78 2.49 10.60 2.46
N GLN A 79 2.03 9.57 1.78
CA GLN A 79 0.67 9.05 1.91
C GLN A 79 0.71 7.72 2.65
N GLU A 80 -0.07 7.60 3.73
CA GLU A 80 -0.20 6.37 4.49
C GLU A 80 -1.63 5.86 4.44
N SER A 81 -1.77 4.56 4.13
CA SER A 81 -3.04 3.83 4.25
C SER A 81 -2.91 2.87 5.42
N VAL A 82 -3.77 3.03 6.44
CA VAL A 82 -3.74 2.23 7.67
C VAL A 82 -4.82 1.17 7.60
N PHE A 83 -4.42 -0.09 7.77
CA PHE A 83 -5.29 -1.27 7.91
C PHE A 83 -5.07 -1.89 9.29
N GLU A 84 -5.92 -2.81 9.71
CA GLU A 84 -5.79 -3.49 11.01
C GLU A 84 -4.45 -4.20 11.21
N GLN A 85 -3.95 -4.85 10.16
CA GLN A 85 -2.74 -5.68 10.20
C GLN A 85 -1.61 -5.20 9.28
N LEU A 86 -1.78 -4.06 8.65
CA LEU A 86 -0.87 -3.52 7.65
C LEU A 86 -0.91 -1.99 7.67
N ARG A 87 0.23 -1.35 7.45
CA ARG A 87 0.31 0.06 7.07
C ARG A 87 1.10 0.17 5.79
N VAL A 88 0.51 0.77 4.79
CA VAL A 88 1.16 1.05 3.50
C VAL A 88 1.62 2.48 3.50
N VAL A 89 2.91 2.70 3.29
CA VAL A 89 3.54 4.02 3.22
C VAL A 89 4.01 4.26 1.80
N ARG A 90 3.57 5.35 1.20
CA ARG A 90 4.03 5.82 -0.11
C ARG A 90 4.69 7.16 0.05
N ASP A 91 5.98 7.20 -0.21
CA ASP A 91 6.79 8.43 -0.24
C ASP A 91 6.91 8.89 -1.69
N GLY A 92 6.71 10.16 -1.93
CA GLY A 92 6.71 10.72 -3.27
C GLY A 92 6.66 12.23 -3.30
N GLN A 93 6.11 12.72 -4.40
CA GLN A 93 5.91 14.14 -4.68
C GLN A 93 4.45 14.41 -5.00
N LEU A 94 3.95 15.58 -4.64
CA LEU A 94 2.59 15.98 -4.91
C LEU A 94 2.58 17.31 -5.65
N ARG A 95 1.73 17.42 -6.67
CA ARG A 95 1.39 18.67 -7.34
C ARG A 95 -0.11 18.90 -7.25
N ILE A 96 -0.49 20.10 -6.85
CA ILE A 96 -1.89 20.54 -6.86
C ILE A 96 -1.98 21.81 -7.71
N VAL A 97 -2.94 21.84 -8.59
CA VAL A 97 -3.23 23.02 -9.42
C VAL A 97 -4.61 23.55 -9.06
N PHE A 98 -4.69 24.82 -8.76
CA PHE A 98 -5.93 25.53 -8.48
C PHE A 98 -6.21 26.54 -9.58
N SER A 99 -7.48 26.65 -9.95
CA SER A 99 -7.98 27.77 -10.75
C SER A 99 -7.90 29.09 -9.97
N PRO A 100 -8.02 30.26 -10.63
CA PRO A 100 -8.03 31.56 -9.96
C PRO A 100 -9.14 31.71 -8.90
N ASP A 101 -10.24 30.97 -9.01
CA ASP A 101 -11.34 30.91 -8.04
C ASP A 101 -11.12 29.82 -6.96
N LEU A 102 -9.86 29.35 -6.78
CA LEU A 102 -9.42 28.42 -5.76
C LEU A 102 -10.07 27.01 -5.82
N LYS A 103 -10.53 26.59 -6.97
CA LYS A 103 -10.98 25.21 -7.17
C LYS A 103 -9.84 24.33 -7.63
N ILE A 104 -9.77 23.11 -7.13
CA ILE A 104 -8.77 22.13 -7.55
C ILE A 104 -9.05 21.73 -9.01
N CYS A 105 -8.11 22.04 -9.90
CA CYS A 105 -8.12 21.62 -11.30
C CYS A 105 -7.43 20.28 -11.51
N SER A 106 -6.33 20.05 -10.76
CA SER A 106 -5.53 18.85 -10.86
C SER A 106 -4.92 18.50 -9.50
N TRP A 107 -4.87 17.21 -9.22
CA TRP A 107 -4.22 16.61 -8.06
C TRP A 107 -3.39 15.42 -8.54
N GLU A 108 -2.08 15.51 -8.42
CA GLU A 108 -1.17 14.50 -8.95
C GLU A 108 -0.18 14.07 -7.87
N PHE A 109 -0.26 12.80 -7.44
CA PHE A 109 0.69 12.19 -6.52
C PHE A 109 1.59 11.22 -7.27
N CYS A 110 2.89 11.48 -7.27
CA CYS A 110 3.90 10.66 -7.93
C CYS A 110 4.70 9.88 -6.88
N ALA A 111 4.28 8.64 -6.59
CA ALA A 111 4.97 7.74 -5.68
C ALA A 111 6.37 7.39 -6.20
N ARG A 112 7.36 7.45 -5.30
CA ARG A 112 8.77 7.07 -5.55
C ARG A 112 9.15 5.81 -4.80
N ARG A 113 8.56 5.62 -3.62
CA ARG A 113 8.79 4.48 -2.75
C ARG A 113 7.46 3.97 -2.23
N HIS A 114 7.38 2.65 -2.09
CA HIS A 114 6.24 1.93 -1.52
C HIS A 114 6.78 0.96 -0.47
N GLU A 115 6.29 1.06 0.75
CA GLU A 115 6.66 0.18 1.86
C GLU A 115 5.40 -0.36 2.53
N GLU A 116 5.43 -1.65 2.90
CA GLU A 116 4.39 -2.32 3.66
C GLU A 116 4.92 -2.67 5.05
N LEU A 117 4.29 -2.09 6.07
CA LEU A 117 4.73 -2.24 7.46
C LEU A 117 3.74 -3.14 8.21
N ILE A 118 4.24 -4.26 8.74
CA ILE A 118 3.45 -5.18 9.57
C ILE A 118 3.72 -4.84 11.04
N PRO A 119 2.68 -4.65 11.88
CA PRO A 119 2.84 -4.38 13.29
C PRO A 119 3.59 -5.51 14.00
N ARG A 120 4.67 -5.18 14.70
CA ARG A 120 5.51 -6.15 15.42
C ARG A 120 4.71 -7.03 16.39
N ARG A 121 3.65 -6.50 16.99
CA ARG A 121 2.76 -7.24 17.90
C ARG A 121 2.13 -8.49 17.26
N LEU A 122 2.01 -8.53 15.94
CA LEU A 122 1.48 -9.67 15.20
C LEU A 122 2.54 -10.75 14.96
N LEU A 123 3.81 -10.35 14.84
CA LEU A 123 4.91 -11.25 14.48
C LEU A 123 5.66 -11.81 15.69
N ILE A 124 5.88 -10.99 16.73
CA ILE A 124 6.67 -11.39 17.91
C ILE A 124 6.18 -12.69 18.55
N PRO A 125 4.86 -12.89 18.82
CA PRO A 125 4.38 -14.14 19.40
C PRO A 125 4.66 -15.35 18.50
N GLN A 126 4.47 -15.21 17.18
CA GLN A 126 4.67 -16.30 16.22
C GLN A 126 6.15 -16.68 16.11
N VAL A 127 7.04 -15.69 16.08
CA VAL A 127 8.50 -15.92 16.08
C VAL A 127 8.93 -16.60 17.38
N SER A 128 8.40 -16.18 18.54
CA SER A 128 8.69 -16.80 19.83
C SER A 128 8.23 -18.26 19.89
N HIS A 129 7.03 -18.57 19.39
CA HIS A 129 6.51 -19.93 19.30
C HIS A 129 7.37 -20.81 18.39
N LEU A 130 7.77 -20.29 17.24
CA LEU A 130 8.65 -21.00 16.31
C LEU A 130 10.01 -21.30 16.96
N GLY A 131 10.60 -20.31 17.65
CA GLY A 131 11.85 -20.46 18.35
C GLY A 131 11.78 -21.54 19.45
N ALA A 132 10.72 -21.54 20.26
CA ALA A 132 10.49 -22.55 21.27
C ALA A 132 10.31 -23.97 20.67
N ALA A 133 9.56 -24.09 19.57
CA ALA A 133 9.37 -25.35 18.86
C ALA A 133 10.69 -25.86 18.25
N ALA A 134 11.52 -24.96 17.70
CA ALA A 134 12.83 -25.28 17.14
C ALA A 134 13.79 -25.82 18.24
N GLN A 135 13.82 -25.19 19.42
CA GLN A 135 14.63 -25.63 20.56
C GLN A 135 14.22 -27.02 21.05
N LYS A 136 12.89 -27.28 21.17
CA LYS A 136 12.40 -28.62 21.57
C LYS A 136 12.80 -29.69 20.55
N TYR A 137 12.66 -29.40 19.26
CA TYR A 137 13.05 -30.31 18.19
C TYR A 137 14.57 -30.59 18.23
N GLN A 138 15.38 -29.54 18.37
CA GLN A 138 16.83 -29.68 18.46
C GLN A 138 17.28 -30.48 19.70
N SER A 139 16.68 -30.23 20.86
CA SER A 139 16.93 -31.00 22.08
C SER A 139 16.55 -32.47 21.91
N ALA A 140 15.42 -32.74 21.25
CA ALA A 140 14.98 -34.11 20.96
C ALA A 140 15.96 -34.84 20.04
N ILE A 141 16.50 -34.22 19.02
CA ILE A 141 17.52 -34.80 18.13
C ILE A 141 18.80 -35.11 18.93
N GLN A 142 19.27 -34.20 19.76
CA GLN A 142 20.48 -34.40 20.56
C GLN A 142 20.33 -35.52 21.58
N SER A 143 19.12 -35.68 22.13
CA SER A 143 18.80 -36.76 23.07
C SER A 143 18.52 -38.09 22.38
N ALA A 144 18.22 -38.10 21.08
CA ALA A 144 17.91 -39.30 20.30
C ALA A 144 19.08 -40.30 20.20
N SER A 145 20.32 -39.85 20.49
CA SER A 145 21.49 -40.74 20.62
C SER A 145 21.39 -41.71 21.79
N SER A 146 20.38 -41.56 22.68
CA SER A 146 20.27 -42.37 23.93
C SER A 146 18.90 -43.00 24.22
N ASN A 147 17.89 -43.09 23.34
CA ASN A 147 16.60 -43.80 23.51
C ASN A 147 15.33 -42.97 23.29
N LEU A 148 15.29 -42.06 22.37
CA LEU A 148 14.01 -41.41 22.02
C LEU A 148 13.11 -42.31 21.15
N SER A 149 11.82 -42.37 21.52
CA SER A 149 10.81 -43.04 20.68
C SER A 149 10.59 -42.25 19.39
N THR A 150 10.54 -42.92 18.24
CA THR A 150 10.21 -42.35 16.91
C THR A 150 8.95 -41.46 16.95
N PRO A 151 7.87 -41.76 17.72
CA PRO A 151 6.70 -40.93 17.87
C PRO A 151 6.96 -39.54 18.47
N GLU A 152 7.84 -39.42 19.43
CA GLU A 152 8.15 -38.18 20.12
C GLU A 152 8.93 -37.21 19.21
N LEU A 153 9.90 -37.72 18.45
CA LEU A 153 10.60 -36.95 17.45
C LEU A 153 9.66 -36.45 16.36
N GLN A 154 8.73 -37.31 15.89
CA GLN A 154 7.73 -36.96 14.92
C GLN A 154 6.79 -35.87 15.44
N ASN A 155 6.35 -35.93 16.70
CA ASN A 155 5.51 -34.91 17.32
C ASN A 155 6.21 -33.56 17.41
N ASN A 156 7.47 -33.50 17.81
CA ASN A 156 8.26 -32.28 17.87
C ASN A 156 8.47 -31.66 16.46
N CYS A 157 8.72 -32.52 15.45
CA CYS A 157 8.78 -32.08 14.06
C CYS A 157 7.45 -31.48 13.59
N ASN A 158 6.32 -32.11 13.89
CA ASN A 158 4.99 -31.61 13.54
C ASN A 158 4.69 -30.27 14.22
N MET A 159 5.07 -30.09 15.49
CA MET A 159 4.93 -28.83 16.20
C MET A 159 5.76 -27.71 15.55
N PHE A 160 6.99 -27.99 15.16
CA PHE A 160 7.84 -27.03 14.46
C PHE A 160 7.22 -26.60 13.13
N VAL A 161 6.79 -27.56 12.32
CA VAL A 161 6.12 -27.29 11.03
C VAL A 161 4.82 -26.49 11.21
N ALA A 162 4.02 -26.83 12.23
CA ALA A 162 2.80 -26.07 12.55
C ALA A 162 3.09 -24.62 12.94
N SER A 163 4.11 -24.40 13.78
CA SER A 163 4.54 -23.04 14.16
C SER A 163 5.07 -22.22 12.97
N ALA A 164 5.84 -22.88 12.08
CA ALA A 164 6.30 -22.23 10.84
C ALA A 164 5.15 -21.82 9.92
N ARG A 165 4.12 -22.69 9.79
CA ARG A 165 2.90 -22.37 9.02
C ARG A 165 2.10 -21.23 9.65
N GLN A 166 2.02 -21.15 10.97
CA GLN A 166 1.36 -20.03 11.67
C GLN A 166 2.10 -18.71 11.43
N LEU A 167 3.43 -18.70 11.46
CA LEU A 167 4.21 -17.51 11.13
C LEU A 167 4.00 -17.10 9.67
N ALA A 168 4.05 -18.05 8.72
CA ALA A 168 3.79 -17.79 7.32
C ALA A 168 2.38 -17.16 7.12
N LYS A 169 1.36 -17.71 7.77
CA LYS A 169 0.00 -17.17 7.74
C LYS A 169 -0.11 -15.75 8.33
N ALA A 170 0.65 -15.46 9.39
CA ALA A 170 0.70 -14.10 9.96
C ALA A 170 1.36 -13.07 9.04
N LEU A 171 2.21 -13.54 8.11
CA LEU A 171 2.84 -12.71 7.07
C LEU A 171 1.98 -12.58 5.80
N GLU A 172 0.93 -13.40 5.64
CA GLU A 172 -0.07 -13.29 4.57
C GLU A 172 -1.04 -12.13 4.85
N VAL A 173 -0.50 -10.91 4.95
CA VAL A 173 -1.33 -9.70 5.01
C VAL A 173 -2.09 -9.52 3.69
N PRO A 174 -3.26 -8.85 3.69
CA PRO A 174 -3.99 -8.58 2.47
C PRO A 174 -3.07 -7.88 1.47
N LEU A 175 -2.84 -8.50 0.32
CA LEU A 175 -2.04 -7.90 -0.74
C LEU A 175 -2.76 -6.64 -1.22
N VAL A 176 -2.09 -5.51 -1.06
CA VAL A 176 -2.56 -4.20 -1.50
C VAL A 176 -1.89 -3.89 -2.83
N ASN A 177 -2.63 -3.36 -3.80
CA ASN A 177 -2.03 -2.91 -5.04
C ASN A 177 -1.31 -1.57 -4.85
N ASP A 178 -0.58 -1.11 -5.87
CA ASP A 178 0.19 0.14 -5.85
C ASP A 178 -0.67 1.40 -5.54
N LEU A 179 -1.99 1.26 -5.63
CA LEU A 179 -2.98 2.30 -5.37
C LEU A 179 -3.56 2.24 -3.95
N GLY A 180 -3.18 1.22 -3.16
CA GLY A 180 -3.67 1.04 -1.80
C GLY A 180 -5.02 0.33 -1.69
N TYR A 181 -5.47 -0.37 -2.74
CA TYR A 181 -6.67 -1.20 -2.71
C TYR A 181 -6.31 -2.65 -2.46
N THR A 182 -7.06 -3.34 -1.62
CA THR A 182 -6.88 -4.79 -1.44
C THR A 182 -7.27 -5.53 -2.72
N LYS A 183 -6.53 -6.56 -3.09
CA LYS A 183 -6.77 -7.35 -4.33
C LYS A 183 -8.17 -7.97 -4.41
N ARG A 184 -8.88 -8.06 -3.30
CA ARG A 184 -10.26 -8.54 -3.25
C ARG A 184 -11.23 -7.66 -4.02
N TYR A 185 -10.99 -6.35 -4.06
CA TYR A 185 -11.89 -5.36 -4.67
C TYR A 185 -11.53 -4.96 -6.10
N VAL A 186 -10.29 -5.23 -6.54
CA VAL A 186 -9.88 -4.96 -7.94
C VAL A 186 -10.61 -5.84 -8.96
N ARG A 187 -11.29 -6.92 -8.53
CA ARG A 187 -12.13 -7.74 -9.40
C ARG A 187 -13.53 -7.17 -9.66
N CYS A 188 -13.89 -6.07 -8.99
CA CYS A 188 -15.20 -5.42 -9.08
C CYS A 188 -15.15 -4.07 -9.83
N LEU A 189 -13.99 -3.67 -10.31
CA LEU A 189 -13.77 -2.51 -11.17
C LEU A 189 -13.48 -2.98 -12.60
#